data_6960e94ab8670c1fc628de984226bd57
#
_entry.id   6960e94ab8670c1fc628de984226bd57
#
_cell.length_a   1.000
_cell.length_b   1.000
_cell.length_c   1.000
_cell.angle_alpha   90.00
_cell.angle_beta   90.00
_cell.angle_gamma   90.00
#
_symmetry.space_group_name_H-M   'P 1'
#
loop_
_entity.id
_entity.type
_entity.pdbx_description
1 polymer ?
#
loop_
_entity_poly.entity_id
_entity_poly.type
_entity_poly.pdbx_seq_one_letter_code
_entity_poly.pdbx_strand_id
1 'polypeptide(L)' 'MPKKHTISALVENHFGVLCRISGLFSSRGFNIDSLSVGETEDPKISRMTIVVRGDDRVLEQVVKQLN' A
#
# COMPACT_ATOMS: atom_id res chain seq x y z
N MET A 1 -4.79 3.13 20.24
CA MET A 1 -4.57 1.79 19.66
C MET A 1 -4.46 1.86 18.16
N PRO A 2 -3.53 1.15 17.55
CA PRO A 2 -3.45 1.14 16.08
C PRO A 2 -4.69 0.51 15.46
N LYS A 3 -5.18 1.11 14.41
CA LYS A 3 -6.34 0.64 13.68
C LYS A 3 -5.93 -0.12 12.45
N LYS A 4 -6.78 -1.02 12.01
CA LYS A 4 -6.60 -1.76 10.77
C LYS A 4 -7.20 -0.97 9.60
N HIS A 5 -6.42 -0.81 8.55
CA HIS A 5 -6.84 -0.08 7.35
C HIS A 5 -6.61 -0.93 6.11
N THR A 6 -7.56 -0.87 5.19
CA THR A 6 -7.43 -1.52 3.89
C THR A 6 -7.29 -0.44 2.83
N ILE A 7 -6.21 -0.50 2.06
CA ILE A 7 -5.90 0.48 1.03
C ILE A 7 -5.81 -0.24 -0.31
N SER A 8 -6.56 0.26 -1.29
CA SER A 8 -6.48 -0.22 -2.66
C SER A 8 -5.93 0.87 -3.55
N ALA A 9 -5.01 0.53 -4.41
CA ALA A 9 -4.41 1.47 -5.35
C ALA A 9 -4.09 0.79 -6.67
N LEU A 10 -4.18 1.55 -7.76
CA LEU A 10 -3.70 1.11 -9.05
C LEU A 10 -2.24 1.52 -9.16
N VAL A 11 -1.38 0.56 -9.45
CA VAL A 11 0.06 0.77 -9.50
C VAL A 11 0.65 0.15 -10.77
N GLU A 12 1.76 0.67 -11.22
CA GLU A 12 2.49 0.06 -12.33
C GLU A 12 2.93 -1.35 -11.92
N ASN A 13 2.81 -2.28 -12.85
CA ASN A 13 3.12 -3.69 -12.59
C ASN A 13 4.62 -3.94 -12.64
N HIS A 14 5.35 -3.34 -11.70
CA HIS A 14 6.79 -3.51 -11.52
C HIS A 14 7.10 -3.93 -10.10
N PHE A 15 7.95 -4.92 -9.96
CA PHE A 15 8.36 -5.42 -8.64
C PHE A 15 8.93 -4.30 -7.76
N GLY A 16 9.74 -3.40 -8.33
CA GLY A 16 10.32 -2.28 -7.60
C GLY A 16 9.30 -1.33 -7.01
N VAL A 17 8.16 -1.13 -7.70
CA VAL A 17 7.06 -0.28 -7.19
C VAL A 17 6.45 -0.90 -5.95
N LEU A 18 6.18 -2.21 -5.98
CA LEU A 18 5.61 -2.92 -4.85
C LEU A 18 6.54 -2.88 -3.65
N CYS A 19 7.83 -3.11 -3.86
CA CYS A 19 8.83 -3.04 -2.79
C CYS A 19 8.92 -1.64 -2.18
N ARG A 20 8.86 -0.60 -3.01
CA ARG A 20 8.91 0.78 -2.55
C ARG A 20 7.71 1.13 -1.68
N ILE A 21 6.51 0.72 -2.10
CA ILE A 21 5.29 0.98 -1.36
C ILE A 21 5.31 0.25 -0.01
N SER A 22 5.68 -1.03 -0.01
CA SER A 22 5.82 -1.82 1.22
C SER A 22 6.82 -1.18 2.18
N GLY A 23 7.96 -0.75 1.66
CA GLY A 23 8.99 -0.06 2.44
C GLY A 23 8.50 1.25 3.02
N LEU A 24 7.69 1.99 2.26
CA LEU A 24 7.11 3.25 2.73
C LEU A 24 6.24 3.04 3.97
N PHE A 25 5.34 2.05 3.94
CA PHE A 25 4.50 1.74 5.09
C PHE A 25 5.33 1.26 6.28
N SER A 26 6.27 0.35 6.05
CA SER A 26 7.12 -0.19 7.12
C SER A 26 7.96 0.90 7.77
N SER A 27 8.51 1.82 6.98
CA SER A 27 9.36 2.90 7.51
C SER A 27 8.59 3.91 8.34
N ARG A 28 7.27 3.99 8.15
CA ARG A 28 6.40 4.90 8.90
C ARG A 28 5.74 4.24 10.11
N GLY A 29 6.17 3.03 10.47
CA GLY A 29 5.70 2.35 11.66
C GLY A 29 4.42 1.55 11.48
N PHE A 30 4.00 1.28 10.23
CA PHE A 30 2.84 0.44 9.98
C PHE A 30 3.24 -1.02 9.96
N ASN A 31 2.39 -1.86 10.55
CA ASN A 31 2.50 -3.29 10.39
C ASN A 31 1.68 -3.71 9.18
N ILE A 32 2.31 -4.40 8.25
CA ILE A 32 1.62 -4.90 7.06
C ILE A 32 1.06 -6.29 7.39
N ASP A 33 -0.26 -6.38 7.45
CA ASP A 33 -0.94 -7.63 7.75
C ASP A 33 -1.10 -8.51 6.52
N SER A 34 -1.38 -7.90 5.37
CA SER A 34 -1.47 -8.62 4.10
C SER A 34 -1.21 -7.69 2.94
N LEU A 35 -0.77 -8.27 1.84
CA LEU A 35 -0.55 -7.59 0.59
C LEU A 35 -0.98 -8.52 -0.53
N SER A 36 -1.89 -8.06 -1.37
CA SER A 36 -2.29 -8.82 -2.55
C SER A 36 -2.25 -7.93 -3.78
N VAL A 37 -1.98 -8.56 -4.93
CA VAL A 37 -1.86 -7.88 -6.20
C VAL A 37 -2.71 -8.63 -7.21
N GLY A 38 -3.59 -7.91 -7.88
CA GLY A 38 -4.47 -8.47 -8.89
C GLY A 38 -4.25 -7.83 -10.25
N GLU A 39 -4.49 -8.60 -11.29
CA GLU A 39 -4.44 -8.10 -12.64
C GLU A 39 -5.61 -7.17 -12.93
N THR A 40 -5.37 -6.22 -13.85
CA THR A 40 -6.42 -5.36 -14.40
C THR A 40 -6.52 -5.63 -15.90
N GLU A 41 -7.40 -4.93 -16.59
CA GLU A 41 -7.51 -5.04 -18.04
C GLU A 41 -6.24 -4.57 -18.75
N ASP A 42 -5.50 -3.64 -18.13
CA ASP A 42 -4.22 -3.17 -18.66
C ASP A 42 -3.09 -4.02 -18.08
N PRO A 43 -2.32 -4.75 -18.91
CA PRO A 43 -1.24 -5.60 -18.42
C PRO A 43 -0.10 -4.83 -17.73
N LYS A 44 -0.04 -3.50 -17.90
CA LYS A 44 0.98 -2.66 -17.29
C LYS A 44 0.57 -2.19 -15.91
N ILE A 45 -0.70 -2.35 -15.55
CA ILE A 45 -1.27 -1.82 -14.30
C ILE A 45 -1.83 -2.97 -13.49
N SER A 46 -1.53 -2.97 -12.20
CA SER A 46 -2.08 -3.93 -11.25
C SER A 46 -2.85 -3.19 -10.16
N ARG A 47 -3.83 -3.87 -9.59
CA ARG A 47 -4.52 -3.40 -8.39
C ARG A 47 -3.84 -4.02 -7.18
N MET A 48 -3.31 -3.16 -6.32
CA MET A 48 -2.70 -3.59 -5.09
C MET A 48 -3.68 -3.35 -3.94
N THR A 49 -3.87 -4.34 -3.09
CA THR A 49 -4.64 -4.19 -1.87
C THR A 49 -3.71 -4.51 -0.70
N ILE A 50 -3.55 -3.54 0.19
CA ILE A 50 -2.68 -3.69 1.34
C ILE A 50 -3.50 -3.46 2.61
N VAL A 51 -3.35 -4.37 3.57
CA VAL A 51 -3.98 -4.24 4.89
C VAL A 51 -2.88 -3.93 5.89
N VAL A 52 -3.00 -2.78 6.54
CA VAL A 52 -1.99 -2.29 7.48
C VAL A 52 -2.65 -1.93 8.81
N ARG A 53 -1.84 -1.93 9.86
CA ARG A 53 -2.24 -1.41 11.18
C ARG A 53 -1.31 -0.29 11.57
N GLY A 54 -1.88 0.84 11.99
CA GLY A 54 -1.10 1.99 12.39
C GLY A 54 -1.97 3.19 12.75
N ASP A 55 -1.30 4.31 13.00
CA ASP A 55 -1.94 5.56 13.39
C ASP A 55 -2.61 6.24 12.19
N ASP A 56 -3.85 6.68 12.35
CA ASP A 56 -4.63 7.32 11.29
C ASP A 56 -3.94 8.55 10.68
N ARG A 57 -3.28 9.35 11.51
CA ARG A 57 -2.62 10.57 11.03
C ARG A 57 -1.44 10.25 10.12
N VAL A 58 -0.67 9.24 10.51
CA VAL A 58 0.46 8.80 9.71
C VAL A 58 -0.05 8.19 8.41
N LEU A 59 -1.17 7.45 8.48
CA LEU A 59 -1.78 6.87 7.31
C LEU A 59 -2.16 7.92 6.27
N GLU A 60 -2.78 9.03 6.69
CA GLU A 60 -3.13 10.12 5.78
C GLU A 60 -1.92 10.66 5.03
N GLN A 61 -0.80 10.84 5.75
CA GLN A 61 0.43 11.33 5.14
C GLN A 61 0.99 10.34 4.11
N VAL A 62 0.95 9.06 4.42
CA VAL A 62 1.43 8.02 3.52
C VAL A 62 0.58 7.94 2.26
N VAL A 63 -0.75 7.98 2.41
CA VAL A 63 -1.67 7.93 1.27
C VAL A 63 -1.46 9.12 0.36
N LYS A 64 -1.22 10.31 0.90
CA LYS A 64 -0.90 11.49 0.10
C LYS A 64 0.38 11.31 -0.70
N GLN A 65 1.37 10.63 -0.17
CA GLN A 65 2.62 10.37 -0.88
C GLN A 65 2.46 9.34 -1.99
N LEU A 66 1.47 8.45 -1.90
CA LEU A 66 1.18 7.46 -2.94
C LEU A 66 0.47 8.08 -4.14
N ASN A 67 -0.22 9.17 -3.95
CA ASN A 67 -0.90 9.90 -5.01
C ASN A 67 0.01 10.99 -5.55
#